data_42676d5f75a153188a104af06126be2d
#
_entry.id   42676d5f75a153188a104af06126be2d
#
_cell.length_a   1.000
_cell.length_b   1.000
_cell.length_c   1.000
_cell.angle_alpha   90.00
_cell.angle_beta   90.00
_cell.angle_gamma   90.00
#
_symmetry.space_group_name_H-M   'P 1'
#
loop_
_entity.id
_entity.type
_entity.pdbx_description
1 polymer ?
#
loop_
_entity_poly.entity_id
_entity_poly.type
_entity_poly.pdbx_seq_one_letter_code
_entity_poly.pdbx_strand_id
1 'polypeptide(L)'
;MAVPTGVEDFAEDLRCSICLELFLDPVMLECGHNYCQACITRYWAEIPVNGGADVPHPTCPECRREIPEGKFTANRVLGQLARKAMESLSAHASDEDAETEQNDDEELQGDRLFCTDDGCLVRSLQLEHWGHPCLPLDEAVEHYKEILTAAQASLETRAQAARLLQEQSAQKIPEITAQRLRLEQHLSAQFIELHQWLQEKEAAMKRTLRHEEELLVSELERNQRNGQEQMHMAEEHMAKIQTRLEEHQDPETFLKDIKVFTEKYCLSEEKWSTLPTVSRGFNLGQFKGPIQYMVWKEMLPALRPSPCFITLDPATNHPNLVLSKDLDTVRLEDNPEEEVPDGPERFSKSVCVLGAQGFTSGRHYWEVKVGDKTSWDIGVAKESVNRKEAKVTVKPSNGFWAIWLRNGNEYKALDSPSKQLYPKVKPQKVGVYLDYEGGQVSFYDADTMDHIFTFLDIFTECLYPMFSPGVNKNGLNGEPMCLLTPLV
;
A
#
# COMPACT_ATOMS: atom_id res chain seq x y z
N MET A 1 47.08 48.23 15.90
CA MET A 1 46.32 47.61 16.99
C MET A 1 44.87 47.86 16.62
N ALA A 2 44.18 46.82 16.21
CA ALA A 2 42.80 46.91 15.83
C ALA A 2 41.93 47.18 17.06
N VAL A 3 41.11 48.22 17.00
CA VAL A 3 40.00 48.43 17.98
C VAL A 3 38.88 47.48 17.58
N PRO A 4 38.33 46.66 18.49
CA PRO A 4 37.27 45.73 18.11
C PRO A 4 36.00 46.54 17.81
N THR A 5 35.36 46.30 16.71
CA THR A 5 34.01 46.70 16.36
C THR A 5 33.01 45.91 17.21
N GLY A 6 32.87 46.34 18.47
CA GLY A 6 32.26 45.53 19.52
C GLY A 6 30.72 45.51 19.61
N VAL A 7 29.98 46.02 18.63
CA VAL A 7 28.53 46.04 18.70
C VAL A 7 27.88 45.09 17.69
N GLU A 8 28.46 44.90 16.54
CA GLU A 8 27.93 43.97 15.52
C GLU A 8 28.20 42.50 15.85
N ASP A 9 29.36 42.17 16.37
CA ASP A 9 29.71 40.82 16.86
C ASP A 9 28.77 40.36 18.02
N PHE A 10 28.37 41.31 18.90
CA PHE A 10 27.41 41.00 19.97
C PHE A 10 26.01 40.78 19.49
N ALA A 11 25.60 41.34 18.37
CA ALA A 11 24.26 41.19 17.81
C ALA A 11 24.03 39.79 17.19
N GLU A 12 25.08 39.12 16.74
CA GLU A 12 24.96 37.75 16.21
C GLU A 12 24.63 36.74 17.31
N ASP A 13 25.22 36.88 18.49
CA ASP A 13 24.94 36.01 19.65
C ASP A 13 23.55 36.25 20.28
N LEU A 14 22.85 37.31 19.89
CA LEU A 14 21.51 37.68 20.36
C LEU A 14 20.40 37.32 19.38
N ARG A 15 20.64 36.41 18.40
CA ARG A 15 19.66 36.01 17.42
C ARG A 15 19.04 34.64 17.74
N CYS A 16 17.74 34.53 17.46
CA CYS A 16 17.03 33.26 17.54
C CYS A 16 17.36 32.39 16.32
N SER A 17 17.83 31.16 16.53
CA SER A 17 18.18 30.23 15.44
C SER A 17 16.98 29.75 14.59
N ILE A 18 15.73 30.02 15.02
CA ILE A 18 14.51 29.67 14.27
C ILE A 18 14.11 30.82 13.31
N CYS A 19 14.02 32.05 13.80
CA CYS A 19 13.62 33.19 12.97
C CYS A 19 14.79 34.03 12.44
N LEU A 20 16.00 33.81 12.93
CA LEU A 20 17.23 34.54 12.59
C LEU A 20 17.22 36.03 12.95
N GLU A 21 16.23 36.48 13.70
CA GLU A 21 16.06 37.83 14.21
C GLU A 21 16.54 37.93 15.68
N LEU A 22 16.76 39.15 16.16
CA LEU A 22 17.04 39.38 17.59
C LEU A 22 15.95 38.77 18.48
N PHE A 23 16.35 38.23 19.61
CA PHE A 23 15.42 37.56 20.50
C PHE A 23 14.26 38.48 20.94
N LEU A 24 13.04 38.01 20.68
CA LEU A 24 11.81 38.62 21.17
C LEU A 24 11.18 37.65 22.20
N ASP A 25 11.01 38.13 23.44
CA ASP A 25 10.54 37.31 24.58
C ASP A 25 11.25 35.95 24.67
N PRO A 26 12.60 35.96 24.86
CA PRO A 26 13.38 34.74 24.83
C PRO A 26 13.09 33.82 25.99
N VAL A 27 13.00 32.52 25.67
CA VAL A 27 12.83 31.44 26.65
C VAL A 27 14.01 30.45 26.50
N MET A 28 14.39 29.89 27.65
CA MET A 28 15.46 28.89 27.73
C MET A 28 14.84 27.53 28.01
N LEU A 29 15.24 26.54 27.23
CA LEU A 29 14.88 25.14 27.43
C LEU A 29 15.79 24.50 28.49
N GLU A 30 15.40 23.36 29.06
CA GLU A 30 16.19 22.60 30.04
C GLU A 30 17.58 22.19 29.52
N CYS A 31 17.78 22.11 28.18
CA CYS A 31 19.06 21.85 27.56
C CYS A 31 19.98 23.10 27.47
N GLY A 32 19.50 24.29 27.87
CA GLY A 32 20.24 25.54 27.83
C GLY A 32 20.11 26.36 26.54
N HIS A 33 19.50 25.85 25.49
CA HIS A 33 19.28 26.61 24.26
C HIS A 33 18.13 27.61 24.41
N ASN A 34 18.27 28.76 23.72
CA ASN A 34 17.33 29.86 23.80
C ASN A 34 16.64 30.11 22.47
N TYR A 35 15.35 30.45 22.52
CA TYR A 35 14.52 30.75 21.35
C TYR A 35 13.53 31.87 21.70
N CYS A 36 13.00 32.56 20.70
CA CYS A 36 11.79 33.35 20.93
C CYS A 36 10.65 32.44 21.38
N GLN A 37 9.86 32.86 22.37
CA GLN A 37 8.73 32.05 22.87
C GLN A 37 7.76 31.65 21.74
N ALA A 38 7.42 32.57 20.85
CA ALA A 38 6.54 32.31 19.71
C ALA A 38 7.15 31.28 18.73
N CYS A 39 8.46 31.35 18.51
CA CYS A 39 9.14 30.47 17.56
C CYS A 39 9.16 29.01 18.03
N ILE A 40 9.55 28.78 19.30
CA ILE A 40 9.60 27.41 19.83
C ILE A 40 8.21 26.79 20.00
N THR A 41 7.22 27.59 20.40
CA THR A 41 5.83 27.14 20.52
C THR A 41 5.26 26.72 19.16
N ARG A 42 5.53 27.49 18.11
CA ARG A 42 5.14 27.15 16.71
C ARG A 42 5.83 25.88 16.23
N TYR A 43 7.13 25.76 16.45
CA TYR A 43 7.90 24.58 16.08
C TYR A 43 7.34 23.30 16.70
N TRP A 44 6.92 23.33 17.96
CA TRP A 44 6.30 22.20 18.63
C TRP A 44 4.86 21.91 18.18
N ALA A 45 4.12 22.93 17.76
CA ALA A 45 2.76 22.78 17.23
C ALA A 45 2.73 22.12 15.83
N GLU A 46 3.82 22.18 15.09
CA GLU A 46 3.95 21.59 13.75
C GLU A 46 4.45 20.12 13.78
N ILE A 47 4.75 19.56 14.95
CA ILE A 47 5.11 18.14 15.07
C ILE A 47 3.86 17.28 14.83
N PRO A 48 3.81 16.43 13.79
CA PRO A 48 2.63 15.64 13.46
C PRO A 48 2.37 14.60 14.57
N VAL A 49 1.19 14.63 15.14
CA VAL A 49 0.67 13.63 16.08
C VAL A 49 0.25 12.40 15.25
N ASN A 50 1.17 11.49 15.00
CA ASN A 50 0.83 10.18 14.47
C ASN A 50 0.18 9.36 15.57
N GLY A 51 -1.07 8.91 15.35
CA GLY A 51 -1.95 8.24 16.32
C GLY A 51 -1.48 6.86 16.79
N GLY A 52 -0.28 6.79 17.38
CA GLY A 52 0.24 5.64 18.09
C GLY A 52 0.41 5.96 19.58
N ALA A 53 0.55 4.97 20.43
CA ALA A 53 0.57 5.06 21.89
C ALA A 53 1.73 5.87 22.50
N ASP A 54 2.70 6.33 21.72
CA ASP A 54 3.76 7.26 22.12
C ASP A 54 3.50 8.63 21.53
N VAL A 55 3.03 9.57 22.34
CA VAL A 55 2.93 10.99 21.98
C VAL A 55 4.36 11.50 21.83
N PRO A 56 4.78 12.03 20.65
CA PRO A 56 6.12 12.55 20.47
C PRO A 56 6.32 13.73 21.43
N HIS A 57 7.28 13.60 22.36
CA HIS A 57 7.64 14.68 23.26
C HIS A 57 8.25 15.85 22.50
N PRO A 58 7.94 17.10 22.88
CA PRO A 58 8.60 18.29 22.34
C PRO A 58 10.12 18.16 22.43
N THR A 59 10.84 18.46 21.33
CA THR A 59 12.30 18.35 21.27
C THR A 59 12.96 19.71 21.04
N CYS A 60 14.22 19.85 21.45
CA CYS A 60 15.02 21.04 21.15
C CYS A 60 15.45 21.02 19.66
N PRO A 61 15.22 22.08 18.88
CA PRO A 61 15.61 22.14 17.46
C PRO A 61 17.13 21.96 17.21
N GLU A 62 17.99 22.42 18.13
CA GLU A 62 19.44 22.34 17.96
C GLU A 62 20.04 21.03 18.43
N CYS A 63 19.74 20.59 19.68
CA CYS A 63 20.38 19.39 20.25
C CYS A 63 19.47 18.15 20.26
N ARG A 64 18.21 18.24 19.82
CA ARG A 64 17.21 17.16 19.73
C ARG A 64 16.88 16.48 21.07
N ARG A 65 17.28 17.10 22.21
CA ARG A 65 16.91 16.60 23.54
C ARG A 65 15.41 16.71 23.71
N GLU A 66 14.78 15.69 24.24
CA GLU A 66 13.36 15.71 24.61
C GLU A 66 13.13 16.65 25.76
N ILE A 67 12.08 17.46 25.70
CA ILE A 67 11.68 18.42 26.71
C ILE A 67 10.34 17.94 27.29
N PRO A 68 10.34 17.22 28.42
CA PRO A 68 9.12 16.73 29.05
C PRO A 68 8.14 17.87 29.29
N GLU A 69 6.88 17.66 28.95
CA GLU A 69 5.78 18.61 29.11
C GLU A 69 5.94 19.96 28.38
N GLY A 70 6.92 20.13 27.47
CA GLY A 70 7.14 21.37 26.74
C GLY A 70 7.48 22.56 27.63
N LYS A 71 8.14 22.32 28.77
CA LYS A 71 8.48 23.38 29.75
C LYS A 71 9.67 24.20 29.29
N PHE A 72 9.54 25.51 29.45
CA PHE A 72 10.62 26.46 29.23
C PHE A 72 10.59 27.56 30.32
N THR A 73 11.71 28.23 30.53
CA THR A 73 11.84 29.34 31.51
C THR A 73 12.15 30.62 30.76
N ALA A 74 11.45 31.71 31.07
CA ALA A 74 11.72 33.02 30.48
C ALA A 74 13.15 33.51 30.81
N ASN A 75 13.94 33.83 29.76
CA ASN A 75 15.29 34.36 29.90
C ASN A 75 15.26 35.91 29.90
N ARG A 76 14.94 36.48 31.04
CA ARG A 76 14.82 37.95 31.18
C ARG A 76 16.12 38.71 30.90
N VAL A 77 17.27 38.12 31.20
CA VAL A 77 18.59 38.73 30.95
C VAL A 77 18.85 38.84 29.47
N LEU A 78 18.63 37.74 28.73
CA LEU A 78 18.76 37.73 27.29
C LEU A 78 17.77 38.67 26.59
N GLY A 79 16.54 38.78 27.12
CA GLY A 79 15.55 39.74 26.63
C GLY A 79 15.92 41.19 26.83
N GLN A 80 16.59 41.52 27.95
CA GLN A 80 17.11 42.87 28.19
C GLN A 80 18.28 43.20 27.28
N LEU A 81 19.18 42.25 27.03
CA LEU A 81 20.34 42.42 26.13
C LEU A 81 19.88 42.59 24.67
N ALA A 82 18.94 41.75 24.20
CA ALA A 82 18.39 41.86 22.84
C ALA A 82 17.67 43.21 22.65
N ARG A 83 16.96 43.69 23.65
CA ARG A 83 16.27 45.00 23.61
C ARG A 83 17.25 46.15 23.53
N LYS A 84 18.32 46.11 24.34
CA LYS A 84 19.39 47.14 24.30
C LYS A 84 20.15 47.11 22.95
N ALA A 85 20.37 45.94 22.38
CA ALA A 85 20.94 45.81 21.05
C ALA A 85 20.02 46.41 19.99
N MET A 86 18.73 46.19 20.12
CA MET A 86 17.71 46.77 19.21
C MET A 86 17.62 48.28 19.31
N GLU A 87 17.67 48.83 20.56
CA GLU A 87 17.71 50.26 20.83
C GLU A 87 18.99 50.92 20.32
N SER A 88 20.15 50.22 20.44
CA SER A 88 21.41 50.75 19.90
C SER A 88 21.44 50.75 18.37
N LEU A 89 20.87 49.73 17.73
CA LEU A 89 20.74 49.68 16.27
C LEU A 89 19.73 50.72 15.73
N SER A 90 18.68 51.00 16.52
CA SER A 90 17.69 52.04 16.16
C SER A 90 18.21 53.46 16.45
N ALA A 91 19.08 53.65 17.49
CA ALA A 91 19.69 54.94 17.80
C ALA A 91 20.72 55.39 16.75
N HIS A 92 21.38 54.43 16.06
CA HIS A 92 22.24 54.79 14.92
C HIS A 92 21.47 55.13 13.65
N ALA A 93 20.17 54.81 13.62
CA ALA A 93 19.28 55.17 12.47
C ALA A 93 18.56 56.52 12.66
N SER A 94 18.66 57.16 13.89
CA SER A 94 17.91 58.38 14.24
C SER A 94 18.77 59.65 14.41
N ASP A 95 20.10 59.57 14.20
CA ASP A 95 20.98 60.74 14.33
C ASP A 95 21.26 61.46 12.99
N GLU A 96 20.47 61.24 11.94
CA GLU A 96 20.58 62.01 10.68
C GLU A 96 19.46 63.01 10.41
N ASP A 97 18.60 63.33 11.40
CA ASP A 97 17.57 64.36 11.21
C ASP A 97 17.46 65.24 12.46
N ALA A 98 18.41 66.17 12.68
CA ALA A 98 18.21 67.47 13.29
C ALA A 98 19.54 68.23 13.49
N GLU A 99 19.90 69.12 12.57
CA GLU A 99 20.28 70.46 12.91
C GLU A 99 20.33 71.32 11.62
N THR A 100 19.38 72.19 11.59
CA THR A 100 19.25 73.31 10.67
C THR A 100 20.31 74.39 10.95
N GLU A 101 20.70 75.06 9.87
CA GLU A 101 21.05 76.48 9.72
C GLU A 101 22.51 76.87 9.64
N GLN A 102 22.71 77.38 8.51
CA GLN A 102 23.36 78.62 8.04
C GLN A 102 24.75 78.52 7.39
N ASN A 103 24.64 78.70 6.08
CA ASN A 103 25.51 79.56 5.27
C ASN A 103 27.03 79.39 5.44
N ASP A 104 27.59 78.79 4.46
CA ASP A 104 28.58 79.52 3.58
C ASP A 104 28.73 78.75 2.26
N ASP A 105 28.08 79.29 1.22
CA ASP A 105 28.44 79.05 -0.15
C ASP A 105 29.87 79.57 -0.39
N GLU A 106 30.76 78.69 -0.72
CA GLU A 106 31.78 78.92 -1.77
C GLU A 106 32.61 77.63 -2.01
N GLU A 107 32.42 77.06 -3.20
CA GLU A 107 33.38 76.31 -4.00
C GLU A 107 34.45 75.49 -3.31
N LEU A 108 34.18 74.18 -3.19
CA LEU A 108 35.16 73.15 -3.49
C LEU A 108 34.39 71.92 -4.01
N GLN A 109 34.22 71.86 -5.36
CA GLN A 109 33.91 70.64 -6.10
C GLN A 109 35.05 69.64 -5.92
N GLY A 110 35.10 68.96 -4.78
CA GLY A 110 35.88 67.78 -4.60
C GLY A 110 35.02 66.58 -4.96
N ASP A 111 35.42 65.75 -5.91
CA ASP A 111 34.72 64.52 -6.33
C ASP A 111 34.39 63.69 -5.09
N ARG A 112 33.09 63.59 -4.81
CA ARG A 112 32.56 62.69 -3.75
C ARG A 112 32.71 61.26 -4.27
N LEU A 113 33.41 60.42 -3.56
CA LEU A 113 33.63 59.01 -3.87
C LEU A 113 32.83 58.16 -2.90
N PHE A 114 32.41 56.97 -3.34
CA PHE A 114 31.75 55.94 -2.51
C PHE A 114 32.69 54.73 -2.40
N CYS A 115 33.08 54.36 -1.18
CA CYS A 115 33.81 53.14 -0.92
C CYS A 115 32.91 51.94 -0.98
N THR A 116 33.12 50.98 -1.90
CA THR A 116 32.26 49.85 -2.07
C THR A 116 32.49 48.77 -0.99
N ASP A 117 33.67 48.73 -0.35
CA ASP A 117 33.98 47.77 0.71
C ASP A 117 33.40 48.18 2.06
N ASP A 118 33.48 49.49 2.38
CA ASP A 118 33.00 50.03 3.67
C ASP A 118 31.59 50.58 3.59
N GLY A 119 30.99 50.73 2.37
CA GLY A 119 29.67 51.20 2.15
C GLY A 119 29.45 52.70 2.55
N CYS A 120 30.50 53.52 2.56
CA CYS A 120 30.42 54.90 3.04
C CYS A 120 30.87 55.93 1.97
N LEU A 121 30.45 57.20 2.18
CA LEU A 121 30.86 58.33 1.36
C LEU A 121 32.21 58.85 1.81
N VAL A 122 33.14 58.98 0.88
CA VAL A 122 34.47 59.46 1.10
C VAL A 122 34.64 60.84 0.39
N ARG A 123 35.05 61.87 1.12
CA ARG A 123 35.26 63.24 0.57
C ARG A 123 36.60 63.50 -0.02
N SER A 124 37.60 62.65 0.29
CA SER A 124 38.93 62.60 -0.33
C SER A 124 39.54 61.21 0.00
N LEU A 125 40.57 60.78 -0.73
CA LEU A 125 41.30 59.55 -0.41
C LEU A 125 41.97 59.69 0.96
N GLN A 126 41.25 59.42 2.02
CA GLN A 126 41.78 59.34 3.38
C GLN A 126 42.59 58.06 3.51
N LEU A 127 43.62 58.06 4.38
CA LEU A 127 44.53 56.93 4.61
C LEU A 127 43.80 55.63 5.00
N GLU A 128 42.57 55.78 5.57
CA GLU A 128 41.72 54.68 6.02
C GLU A 128 41.10 53.83 4.87
N HIS A 129 40.94 54.45 3.67
CA HIS A 129 40.39 53.78 2.49
C HIS A 129 41.44 53.48 1.42
N TRP A 130 42.75 53.55 1.80
CA TRP A 130 43.82 53.26 0.88
C TRP A 130 43.84 51.81 0.48
N GLY A 131 43.52 51.53 -0.81
CA GLY A 131 43.46 50.16 -1.34
C GLY A 131 42.05 49.59 -1.47
N HIS A 132 41.00 50.28 -0.94
CA HIS A 132 39.62 49.95 -1.20
C HIS A 132 39.16 50.49 -2.53
N PRO A 133 38.33 49.77 -3.30
CA PRO A 133 37.73 50.29 -4.53
C PRO A 133 36.75 51.38 -4.19
N CYS A 134 37.01 52.59 -4.71
CA CYS A 134 36.16 53.74 -4.56
C CYS A 134 35.63 54.17 -5.96
N LEU A 135 34.32 54.34 -6.08
CA LEU A 135 33.62 54.74 -7.28
C LEU A 135 33.16 56.22 -7.20
N PRO A 136 33.14 56.98 -8.28
CA PRO A 136 32.39 58.23 -8.36
C PRO A 136 30.93 58.01 -7.91
N LEU A 137 30.35 58.97 -7.23
CA LEU A 137 29.02 58.80 -6.62
C LEU A 137 27.95 58.35 -7.64
N ASP A 138 27.98 58.93 -8.85
CA ASP A 138 27.02 58.56 -9.90
C ASP A 138 27.23 57.11 -10.40
N GLU A 139 28.46 56.65 -10.51
CA GLU A 139 28.76 55.29 -10.89
C GLU A 139 28.37 54.31 -9.78
N ALA A 140 28.63 54.62 -8.53
CA ALA A 140 28.18 53.82 -7.39
C ALA A 140 26.65 53.69 -7.34
N VAL A 141 25.92 54.75 -7.54
CA VAL A 141 24.46 54.74 -7.60
C VAL A 141 23.95 53.83 -8.73
N GLU A 142 24.49 53.91 -9.92
CA GLU A 142 24.11 53.06 -11.04
C GLU A 142 24.47 51.56 -10.75
N HIS A 143 25.65 51.32 -10.22
CA HIS A 143 26.08 49.98 -9.83
C HIS A 143 25.11 49.31 -8.80
N TYR A 144 24.76 50.02 -7.75
CA TYR A 144 23.82 49.48 -6.76
C TYR A 144 22.38 49.40 -7.27
N LYS A 145 21.94 50.29 -8.16
CA LYS A 145 20.66 50.19 -8.86
C LYS A 145 20.57 48.90 -9.69
N GLU A 146 21.65 48.58 -10.43
CA GLU A 146 21.71 47.32 -11.19
C GLU A 146 21.58 46.09 -10.30
N ILE A 147 22.32 46.06 -9.17
CA ILE A 147 22.25 44.99 -8.17
C ILE A 147 20.84 44.85 -7.60
N LEU A 148 20.25 45.96 -7.18
CA LEU A 148 18.88 45.97 -6.61
C LEU A 148 17.83 45.53 -7.63
N THR A 149 17.97 45.98 -8.89
CA THR A 149 17.07 45.58 -9.97
C THR A 149 17.18 44.08 -10.28
N ALA A 150 18.40 43.56 -10.31
CA ALA A 150 18.63 42.12 -10.48
C ALA A 150 18.07 41.29 -9.30
N ALA A 151 18.25 41.77 -8.07
CA ALA A 151 17.68 41.16 -6.89
C ALA A 151 16.15 41.20 -6.89
N GLN A 152 15.57 42.32 -7.26
CA GLN A 152 14.11 42.46 -7.44
C GLN A 152 13.56 41.45 -8.45
N ALA A 153 14.15 41.36 -9.65
CA ALA A 153 13.73 40.40 -10.68
C ALA A 153 13.85 38.94 -10.21
N SER A 154 14.91 38.61 -9.46
CA SER A 154 15.08 37.29 -8.84
C SER A 154 13.96 36.99 -7.83
N LEU A 155 13.64 37.94 -6.96
CA LEU A 155 12.59 37.79 -5.95
C LEU A 155 11.19 37.70 -6.61
N GLU A 156 10.91 38.45 -7.66
CA GLU A 156 9.69 38.39 -8.44
C GLU A 156 9.51 36.98 -9.06
N THR A 157 10.57 36.44 -9.66
CA THR A 157 10.56 35.08 -10.22
C THR A 157 10.26 34.03 -9.16
N ARG A 158 10.89 34.13 -7.98
CA ARG A 158 10.63 33.23 -6.84
C ARG A 158 9.22 33.38 -6.30
N ALA A 159 8.70 34.60 -6.21
CA ALA A 159 7.33 34.86 -5.78
C ALA A 159 6.30 34.30 -6.77
N GLN A 160 6.54 34.41 -8.07
CA GLN A 160 5.70 33.78 -9.10
C GLN A 160 5.71 32.25 -9.01
N ALA A 161 6.87 31.63 -8.84
CA ALA A 161 6.98 30.18 -8.66
C ALA A 161 6.23 29.70 -7.39
N ALA A 162 6.34 30.44 -6.29
CA ALA A 162 5.63 30.13 -5.05
C ALA A 162 4.09 30.27 -5.21
N ARG A 163 3.60 31.29 -5.91
CA ARG A 163 2.18 31.43 -6.21
C ARG A 163 1.66 30.29 -7.07
N LEU A 164 2.39 29.90 -8.12
CA LEU A 164 2.02 28.78 -8.98
C LEU A 164 1.93 27.48 -8.18
N LEU A 165 2.90 27.22 -7.30
CA LEU A 165 2.89 26.05 -6.42
C LEU A 165 1.68 26.07 -5.47
N GLN A 166 1.35 27.23 -4.91
CA GLN A 166 0.19 27.41 -4.04
C GLN A 166 -1.13 27.12 -4.79
N GLU A 167 -1.29 27.63 -6.01
CA GLU A 167 -2.46 27.39 -6.86
C GLU A 167 -2.59 25.91 -7.22
N GLN A 168 -1.50 25.27 -7.67
CA GLN A 168 -1.49 23.84 -7.99
C GLN A 168 -1.84 22.98 -6.76
N SER A 169 -1.30 23.34 -5.60
CA SER A 169 -1.62 22.65 -4.35
C SER A 169 -3.08 22.83 -3.95
N ALA A 170 -3.61 24.04 -4.06
CA ALA A 170 -5.01 24.34 -3.75
C ALA A 170 -5.99 23.59 -4.67
N GLN A 171 -5.64 23.37 -5.94
CA GLN A 171 -6.42 22.55 -6.87
C GLN A 171 -6.30 21.06 -6.55
N LYS A 172 -5.11 20.60 -6.14
CA LYS A 172 -4.84 19.19 -5.90
C LYS A 172 -5.47 18.61 -4.62
N ILE A 173 -5.60 19.44 -3.58
CA ILE A 173 -6.20 19.03 -2.30
C ILE A 173 -7.63 18.46 -2.46
N PRO A 174 -8.60 19.17 -3.11
CA PRO A 174 -9.94 18.65 -3.29
C PRO A 174 -9.99 17.41 -4.18
N GLU A 175 -9.11 17.29 -5.19
CA GLU A 175 -9.02 16.11 -6.03
C GLU A 175 -8.64 14.87 -5.19
N ILE A 176 -7.60 14.98 -4.34
CA ILE A 176 -7.15 13.90 -3.46
C ILE A 176 -8.27 13.53 -2.47
N THR A 177 -8.96 14.52 -1.91
CA THR A 177 -10.08 14.28 -0.99
C THR A 177 -11.23 13.53 -1.67
N ALA A 178 -11.57 13.91 -2.89
CA ALA A 178 -12.60 13.24 -3.68
C ALA A 178 -12.15 11.81 -4.07
N GLN A 179 -10.88 11.63 -4.41
CA GLN A 179 -10.31 10.31 -4.71
C GLN A 179 -10.36 9.38 -3.49
N ARG A 180 -9.98 9.87 -2.30
CA ARG A 180 -10.11 9.11 -1.05
C ARG A 180 -11.54 8.63 -0.82
N LEU A 181 -12.53 9.51 -0.97
CA LEU A 181 -13.94 9.16 -0.78
C LEU A 181 -14.41 8.05 -1.75
N ARG A 182 -14.00 8.12 -3.02
CA ARG A 182 -14.30 7.06 -4.01
C ARG A 182 -13.65 5.73 -3.63
N LEU A 183 -12.40 5.76 -3.15
CA LEU A 183 -11.70 4.56 -2.71
C LEU A 183 -12.35 3.93 -1.47
N GLU A 184 -12.80 4.75 -0.50
CA GLU A 184 -13.56 4.27 0.66
C GLU A 184 -14.87 3.59 0.25
N GLN A 185 -15.61 4.19 -0.67
CA GLN A 185 -16.84 3.60 -1.22
C GLN A 185 -16.55 2.27 -1.94
N HIS A 186 -15.48 2.21 -2.74
CA HIS A 186 -15.07 0.98 -3.40
C HIS A 186 -14.71 -0.12 -2.40
N LEU A 187 -13.89 0.19 -1.39
CA LEU A 187 -13.55 -0.76 -0.31
C LEU A 187 -14.81 -1.28 0.38
N SER A 188 -15.73 -0.38 0.77
CA SER A 188 -16.98 -0.77 1.43
C SER A 188 -17.82 -1.70 0.56
N ALA A 189 -17.92 -1.44 -0.75
CA ALA A 189 -18.64 -2.29 -1.69
C ALA A 189 -18.04 -3.72 -1.74
N GLN A 190 -16.72 -3.84 -1.81
CA GLN A 190 -16.05 -5.15 -1.83
C GLN A 190 -16.31 -5.95 -0.54
N PHE A 191 -16.29 -5.30 0.62
CA PHE A 191 -16.60 -5.96 1.88
C PHE A 191 -18.09 -6.35 2.01
N ILE A 192 -19.00 -5.55 1.45
CA ILE A 192 -20.44 -5.89 1.41
C ILE A 192 -20.65 -7.18 0.62
N GLU A 193 -20.04 -7.33 -0.55
CA GLU A 193 -20.14 -8.55 -1.36
C GLU A 193 -19.64 -9.79 -0.60
N LEU A 194 -18.48 -9.68 0.09
CA LEU A 194 -17.94 -10.77 0.90
C LEU A 194 -18.88 -11.13 2.07
N HIS A 195 -19.40 -10.14 2.79
CA HIS A 195 -20.34 -10.37 3.88
C HIS A 195 -21.62 -11.04 3.40
N GLN A 196 -22.17 -10.60 2.27
CA GLN A 196 -23.37 -11.20 1.68
C GLN A 196 -23.12 -12.67 1.33
N TRP A 197 -22.00 -12.98 0.68
CA TRP A 197 -21.64 -14.36 0.34
C TRP A 197 -21.54 -15.26 1.59
N LEU A 198 -20.87 -14.77 2.65
CA LEU A 198 -20.74 -15.50 3.91
C LEU A 198 -22.10 -15.73 4.59
N GLN A 199 -22.98 -14.74 4.60
CA GLN A 199 -24.34 -14.86 5.15
C GLN A 199 -25.19 -15.88 4.38
N GLU A 200 -25.12 -15.87 3.04
CA GLU A 200 -25.80 -16.84 2.19
C GLU A 200 -25.32 -18.26 2.44
N LYS A 201 -23.98 -18.42 2.59
CA LYS A 201 -23.36 -19.72 2.89
C LYS A 201 -23.75 -20.24 4.27
N GLU A 202 -23.71 -19.40 5.30
CA GLU A 202 -24.19 -19.76 6.65
C GLU A 202 -25.67 -20.20 6.61
N ALA A 203 -26.51 -19.44 5.94
CA ALA A 203 -27.94 -19.75 5.80
C ALA A 203 -28.17 -21.09 5.06
N ALA A 204 -27.37 -21.36 4.02
CA ALA A 204 -27.44 -22.64 3.30
C ALA A 204 -27.05 -23.82 4.19
N MET A 205 -25.95 -23.74 4.94
CA MET A 205 -25.52 -24.78 5.86
C MET A 205 -26.55 -25.03 6.97
N LYS A 206 -27.15 -23.97 7.52
CA LYS A 206 -28.25 -24.09 8.50
C LYS A 206 -29.52 -24.72 7.91
N ARG A 207 -29.82 -24.48 6.64
CA ARG A 207 -30.96 -25.15 5.95
C ARG A 207 -30.66 -26.66 5.81
N THR A 208 -29.46 -27.04 5.40
CA THR A 208 -29.11 -28.46 5.29
C THR A 208 -29.20 -29.16 6.64
N LEU A 209 -28.72 -28.53 7.72
CA LEU A 209 -28.81 -29.08 9.08
C LEU A 209 -30.26 -29.34 9.51
N ARG A 210 -31.18 -28.37 9.27
CA ARG A 210 -32.59 -28.54 9.58
C ARG A 210 -33.23 -29.63 8.74
N HIS A 211 -32.86 -29.73 7.48
CA HIS A 211 -33.39 -30.80 6.62
C HIS A 211 -32.93 -32.20 7.10
N GLU A 212 -31.69 -32.36 7.51
CA GLU A 212 -31.24 -33.62 8.14
C GLU A 212 -31.97 -33.92 9.46
N GLU A 213 -32.22 -32.90 10.29
CA GLU A 213 -33.04 -33.06 11.48
C GLU A 213 -34.44 -33.60 11.14
N GLU A 214 -35.16 -32.97 10.16
CA GLU A 214 -36.49 -33.40 9.72
C GLU A 214 -36.49 -34.84 9.25
N LEU A 215 -35.51 -35.27 8.48
CA LEU A 215 -35.36 -36.65 8.01
C LEU A 215 -35.18 -37.64 9.18
N LEU A 216 -34.24 -37.34 10.08
CA LEU A 216 -33.93 -38.18 11.23
C LEU A 216 -35.14 -38.31 12.18
N VAL A 217 -35.80 -37.17 12.47
CA VAL A 217 -36.98 -37.16 13.34
C VAL A 217 -38.14 -37.96 12.70
N SER A 218 -38.40 -37.77 11.40
CA SER A 218 -39.48 -38.50 10.71
C SER A 218 -39.23 -40.03 10.69
N GLU A 219 -37.94 -40.45 10.53
CA GLU A 219 -37.57 -41.86 10.64
C GLU A 219 -37.81 -42.42 12.05
N LEU A 220 -37.38 -41.69 13.08
CA LEU A 220 -37.58 -42.07 14.47
C LEU A 220 -39.06 -42.14 14.87
N GLU A 221 -39.87 -41.17 14.46
CA GLU A 221 -41.34 -41.19 14.69
C GLU A 221 -42.00 -42.36 14.00
N ARG A 222 -41.58 -42.72 12.78
CA ARG A 222 -42.08 -43.92 12.10
C ARG A 222 -41.72 -45.16 12.86
N ASN A 223 -40.47 -45.31 13.35
CA ASN A 223 -40.00 -46.41 14.13
C ASN A 223 -40.73 -46.51 15.48
N GLN A 224 -41.01 -45.37 16.11
CA GLN A 224 -41.81 -45.29 17.35
C GLN A 224 -43.23 -45.79 17.12
N ARG A 225 -43.93 -45.38 16.05
CA ARG A 225 -45.27 -45.88 15.70
C ARG A 225 -45.26 -47.37 15.45
N ASN A 226 -44.31 -47.89 14.65
CA ASN A 226 -44.18 -49.31 14.40
C ASN A 226 -43.95 -50.11 15.71
N GLY A 227 -43.12 -49.56 16.60
CA GLY A 227 -42.89 -50.17 17.91
C GLY A 227 -44.13 -50.20 18.79
N GLN A 228 -44.91 -49.13 18.79
CA GLN A 228 -46.22 -49.05 19.50
C GLN A 228 -47.23 -50.08 18.96
N GLU A 229 -47.33 -50.20 17.64
CA GLU A 229 -48.24 -51.18 17.00
C GLU A 229 -47.83 -52.60 17.35
N GLN A 230 -46.55 -52.95 17.30
CA GLN A 230 -46.05 -54.25 17.68
C GLN A 230 -46.26 -54.54 19.17
N MET A 231 -46.00 -53.57 20.03
CA MET A 231 -46.24 -53.67 21.46
C MET A 231 -47.73 -53.96 21.75
N HIS A 232 -48.64 -53.21 21.12
CA HIS A 232 -50.11 -53.42 21.28
C HIS A 232 -50.54 -54.82 20.81
N MET A 233 -50.04 -55.27 19.65
CA MET A 233 -50.32 -56.63 19.16
C MET A 233 -49.78 -57.72 20.12
N ALA A 234 -48.54 -57.51 20.65
CA ALA A 234 -47.97 -58.40 21.61
C ALA A 234 -48.79 -58.51 22.93
N GLU A 235 -49.24 -57.35 23.45
CA GLU A 235 -50.13 -57.28 24.63
C GLU A 235 -51.47 -57.97 24.38
N GLU A 236 -52.08 -57.77 23.20
CA GLU A 236 -53.30 -58.47 22.83
C GLU A 236 -53.08 -59.99 22.75
N HIS A 237 -52.01 -60.44 22.11
CA HIS A 237 -51.68 -61.87 22.02
C HIS A 237 -51.39 -62.45 23.41
N MET A 238 -50.64 -61.76 24.27
CA MET A 238 -50.39 -62.18 25.65
C MET A 238 -51.69 -62.31 26.45
N ALA A 239 -52.60 -61.35 26.35
CA ALA A 239 -53.90 -61.41 27.02
C ALA A 239 -54.70 -62.64 26.57
N LYS A 240 -54.74 -62.95 25.27
CA LYS A 240 -55.42 -64.16 24.75
C LYS A 240 -54.81 -65.47 25.27
N ILE A 241 -53.44 -65.51 25.27
CA ILE A 241 -52.73 -66.67 25.84
C ILE A 241 -53.00 -66.81 27.33
N GLN A 242 -52.96 -65.68 28.10
CA GLN A 242 -53.21 -65.68 29.53
C GLN A 242 -54.61 -66.16 29.84
N THR A 243 -55.68 -65.65 29.16
CA THR A 243 -57.06 -66.12 29.29
C THR A 243 -57.17 -67.63 29.04
N ARG A 244 -56.53 -68.14 27.99
CA ARG A 244 -56.53 -69.56 27.66
C ARG A 244 -55.89 -70.42 28.74
N LEU A 245 -54.79 -69.91 29.37
CA LEU A 245 -54.11 -70.60 30.47
C LEU A 245 -54.92 -70.63 31.76
N GLU A 246 -55.73 -69.64 32.07
CA GLU A 246 -56.51 -69.48 33.30
C GLU A 246 -57.87 -70.13 33.24
N GLU A 247 -58.58 -70.09 32.07
CA GLU A 247 -59.97 -70.62 31.98
C GLU A 247 -60.13 -72.10 31.90
N HIS A 248 -59.08 -72.90 31.60
CA HIS A 248 -59.21 -74.29 31.29
C HIS A 248 -58.57 -75.23 32.36
N GLN A 249 -59.46 -75.75 33.23
CA GLN A 249 -59.05 -76.78 34.22
C GLN A 249 -59.26 -78.25 33.69
N ASP A 250 -60.04 -78.45 32.61
CA ASP A 250 -60.28 -79.76 31.98
C ASP A 250 -59.38 -79.91 30.73
N PRO A 251 -58.53 -81.02 30.71
CA PRO A 251 -57.61 -81.26 29.65
C PRO A 251 -58.19 -81.40 28.24
N GLU A 252 -59.39 -81.93 28.09
CA GLU A 252 -60.01 -82.10 26.78
C GLU A 252 -60.44 -80.75 26.21
N THR A 253 -61.02 -79.87 27.00
CA THR A 253 -61.42 -78.53 26.63
C THR A 253 -60.18 -77.65 26.36
N PHE A 254 -59.10 -77.80 27.14
CA PHE A 254 -57.89 -77.06 26.90
C PHE A 254 -57.22 -77.43 25.59
N LEU A 255 -57.25 -78.71 25.19
CA LEU A 255 -56.62 -79.19 23.96
C LEU A 255 -57.55 -78.99 22.73
N LYS A 256 -58.74 -78.60 22.89
CA LYS A 256 -59.67 -78.32 21.79
C LYS A 256 -59.09 -77.08 20.97
N ASP A 257 -58.88 -77.30 19.68
CA ASP A 257 -58.39 -76.30 18.76
C ASP A 257 -57.00 -75.73 19.13
N ILE A 258 -56.21 -76.37 20.06
CA ILE A 258 -54.99 -75.83 20.57
C ILE A 258 -53.88 -75.63 19.47
N LYS A 259 -53.91 -76.42 18.40
CA LYS A 259 -52.99 -76.27 17.27
C LYS A 259 -53.26 -74.97 16.51
N VAL A 260 -54.48 -74.67 16.20
CA VAL A 260 -54.90 -73.43 15.51
C VAL A 260 -54.58 -72.21 16.39
N PHE A 261 -54.86 -72.35 17.71
CA PHE A 261 -54.57 -71.29 18.66
C PHE A 261 -53.06 -70.98 18.73
N THR A 262 -52.20 -72.03 18.85
CA THR A 262 -50.73 -71.85 18.91
C THR A 262 -50.18 -71.30 17.59
N GLU A 263 -50.66 -71.79 16.45
CA GLU A 263 -50.27 -71.25 15.14
C GLU A 263 -50.62 -69.77 15.02
N LYS A 264 -51.78 -69.36 15.56
CA LYS A 264 -52.25 -67.97 15.48
C LYS A 264 -51.56 -67.05 16.45
N TYR A 265 -51.33 -67.45 17.68
CA TYR A 265 -50.89 -66.57 18.75
C TYR A 265 -49.46 -66.83 19.23
N CYS A 266 -48.86 -68.01 18.99
CA CYS A 266 -47.54 -68.39 19.49
C CYS A 266 -46.51 -68.57 18.38
N LEU A 267 -46.89 -69.05 17.16
CA LEU A 267 -45.96 -69.43 16.12
C LEU A 267 -45.95 -68.47 14.89
N SER A 268 -46.67 -67.39 14.94
CA SER A 268 -46.70 -66.41 13.81
C SER A 268 -45.47 -65.50 13.79
N GLU A 269 -44.25 -66.07 13.68
CA GLU A 269 -43.02 -65.29 13.56
C GLU A 269 -43.01 -64.36 12.36
N GLU A 270 -43.76 -64.66 11.28
CA GLU A 270 -43.85 -63.84 10.10
C GLU A 270 -44.54 -62.47 10.32
N LYS A 271 -45.21 -62.25 11.43
CA LYS A 271 -45.91 -60.97 11.75
C LYS A 271 -45.06 -60.00 12.55
N TRP A 272 -43.95 -60.43 13.09
CA TRP A 272 -43.07 -59.58 13.86
C TRP A 272 -41.94 -59.05 13.00
N SER A 273 -42.02 -57.79 12.59
CA SER A 273 -40.89 -57.13 11.94
C SER A 273 -39.75 -56.93 12.91
N THR A 274 -38.51 -57.15 12.46
CA THR A 274 -37.35 -56.79 13.25
C THR A 274 -37.35 -55.31 13.57
N LEU A 275 -37.38 -54.97 14.87
CA LEU A 275 -37.31 -53.57 15.29
C LEU A 275 -35.93 -52.98 14.87
N PRO A 276 -35.95 -51.88 14.11
CA PRO A 276 -34.68 -51.26 13.71
C PRO A 276 -33.95 -50.72 14.94
N THR A 277 -32.62 -50.94 14.97
CA THR A 277 -31.78 -50.35 16.01
C THR A 277 -31.61 -48.83 15.76
N VAL A 278 -31.94 -48.06 16.78
CA VAL A 278 -31.75 -46.58 16.72
C VAL A 278 -30.26 -46.27 16.92
N SER A 279 -29.53 -46.13 15.82
CA SER A 279 -28.11 -45.83 15.87
C SER A 279 -27.66 -44.58 15.08
N ARG A 280 -28.59 -43.90 14.40
CA ARG A 280 -28.27 -42.73 13.61
C ARG A 280 -28.50 -41.43 14.36
N GLY A 281 -27.45 -40.60 14.44
CA GLY A 281 -27.51 -39.18 14.79
C GLY A 281 -27.01 -38.33 13.65
N PHE A 282 -26.87 -37.02 13.89
CA PHE A 282 -26.27 -36.13 12.93
C PHE A 282 -24.87 -36.54 12.47
N ASN A 283 -24.51 -36.28 11.22
CA ASN A 283 -23.16 -36.39 10.73
C ASN A 283 -22.32 -35.22 11.28
N LEU A 284 -21.71 -35.45 12.47
CA LEU A 284 -20.92 -34.40 13.13
C LEU A 284 -19.75 -33.88 12.28
N GLY A 285 -19.18 -34.72 11.41
CA GLY A 285 -18.08 -34.31 10.52
C GLY A 285 -18.48 -33.19 9.55
N GLN A 286 -19.72 -33.19 9.11
CA GLN A 286 -20.26 -32.18 8.18
C GLN A 286 -20.54 -30.84 8.89
N PHE A 287 -21.00 -30.83 10.14
CA PHE A 287 -21.46 -29.62 10.83
C PHE A 287 -20.54 -29.18 11.98
N LYS A 288 -19.56 -29.99 12.36
CA LYS A 288 -18.58 -29.70 13.42
C LYS A 288 -17.13 -29.92 12.98
N GLY A 289 -16.92 -30.13 11.70
CA GLY A 289 -15.60 -30.30 11.09
C GLY A 289 -14.87 -28.97 10.87
N PRO A 290 -13.90 -28.91 9.96
CA PRO A 290 -13.11 -27.70 9.67
C PRO A 290 -13.90 -26.69 8.81
N ILE A 291 -15.01 -26.18 9.38
CA ILE A 291 -15.99 -25.33 8.67
C ILE A 291 -15.31 -24.10 8.04
N GLN A 292 -14.41 -23.44 8.79
CA GLN A 292 -13.71 -22.25 8.27
C GLN A 292 -12.89 -22.58 7.03
N TYR A 293 -12.18 -23.69 7.04
CA TYR A 293 -11.40 -24.13 5.87
C TYR A 293 -12.30 -24.50 4.69
N MET A 294 -13.40 -25.21 4.92
CA MET A 294 -14.38 -25.57 3.88
C MET A 294 -14.98 -24.31 3.24
N VAL A 295 -15.42 -23.37 4.05
CA VAL A 295 -16.00 -22.09 3.60
C VAL A 295 -14.96 -21.29 2.83
N TRP A 296 -13.73 -21.18 3.33
CA TRP A 296 -12.62 -20.51 2.64
C TRP A 296 -12.34 -21.14 1.26
N LYS A 297 -12.27 -22.47 1.19
CA LYS A 297 -12.03 -23.18 -0.07
C LYS A 297 -13.13 -22.94 -1.12
N GLU A 298 -14.38 -22.93 -0.68
CA GLU A 298 -15.52 -22.64 -1.56
C GLU A 298 -15.64 -21.16 -1.95
N MET A 299 -15.08 -20.25 -1.14
CA MET A 299 -15.06 -18.82 -1.42
C MET A 299 -14.07 -18.46 -2.54
N LEU A 300 -12.93 -19.17 -2.66
CA LEU A 300 -11.87 -18.86 -3.62
C LEU A 300 -12.39 -18.65 -5.06
N PRO A 301 -13.19 -19.54 -5.66
CA PRO A 301 -13.72 -19.32 -7.01
C PRO A 301 -14.80 -18.21 -7.09
N ALA A 302 -15.34 -17.79 -5.95
CA ALA A 302 -16.32 -16.70 -5.87
C ALA A 302 -15.69 -15.31 -5.74
N LEU A 303 -14.40 -15.21 -5.39
CA LEU A 303 -13.67 -13.95 -5.30
C LEU A 303 -13.64 -13.24 -6.66
N ARG A 304 -13.62 -11.90 -6.64
CA ARG A 304 -13.52 -11.08 -7.84
C ARG A 304 -12.41 -10.02 -7.67
N PRO A 305 -11.32 -10.07 -8.47
CA PRO A 305 -10.98 -11.16 -9.39
C PRO A 305 -10.57 -12.43 -8.65
N SER A 306 -10.99 -13.60 -9.14
CA SER A 306 -10.35 -14.84 -8.73
C SER A 306 -9.00 -14.94 -9.42
N PRO A 307 -8.00 -15.59 -8.80
CA PRO A 307 -6.73 -15.84 -9.47
C PRO A 307 -6.94 -16.58 -10.79
N CYS A 308 -6.36 -16.05 -11.87
CA CYS A 308 -6.43 -16.66 -13.20
C CYS A 308 -5.34 -17.72 -13.37
N PHE A 309 -5.70 -18.83 -13.98
CA PHE A 309 -4.72 -19.79 -14.48
C PHE A 309 -4.16 -19.28 -15.81
N ILE A 310 -2.85 -18.99 -15.84
CA ILE A 310 -2.15 -18.55 -17.05
C ILE A 310 -1.25 -19.66 -17.53
N THR A 311 -1.30 -19.98 -18.82
CA THR A 311 -0.34 -20.83 -19.51
C THR A 311 0.49 -20.01 -20.48
N LEU A 312 1.71 -20.45 -20.76
CA LEU A 312 2.60 -19.81 -21.71
C LEU A 312 2.22 -20.20 -23.15
N ASP A 313 2.38 -19.27 -24.08
CA ASP A 313 2.12 -19.54 -25.51
C ASP A 313 3.42 -19.93 -26.24
N PRO A 314 3.58 -21.21 -26.65
CA PRO A 314 4.77 -21.68 -27.37
C PRO A 314 4.98 -21.04 -28.74
N ALA A 315 3.96 -20.40 -29.32
CA ALA A 315 4.11 -19.69 -30.59
C ALA A 315 4.88 -18.36 -30.41
N THR A 316 4.89 -17.79 -29.18
CA THR A 316 5.45 -16.47 -28.92
C THR A 316 6.85 -16.50 -28.31
N ASN A 317 7.29 -17.61 -27.67
CA ASN A 317 8.54 -17.65 -26.93
C ASN A 317 9.78 -17.38 -27.80
N HIS A 318 10.75 -16.65 -27.25
CA HIS A 318 12.08 -16.52 -27.88
C HIS A 318 12.71 -17.91 -28.08
N PRO A 319 13.47 -18.17 -29.16
CA PRO A 319 14.06 -19.50 -29.45
C PRO A 319 14.88 -20.10 -28.30
N ASN A 320 15.54 -19.27 -27.51
CA ASN A 320 16.33 -19.72 -26.36
C ASN A 320 15.51 -19.93 -25.07
N LEU A 321 14.20 -19.76 -25.11
CA LEU A 321 13.34 -20.04 -23.96
C LEU A 321 12.81 -21.46 -24.04
N VAL A 322 13.03 -22.22 -22.97
CA VAL A 322 12.49 -23.58 -22.81
C VAL A 322 11.30 -23.50 -21.89
N LEU A 323 10.16 -24.02 -22.38
CA LEU A 323 8.91 -24.10 -21.65
C LEU A 323 8.71 -25.52 -21.09
N SER A 324 8.03 -25.64 -19.94
CA SER A 324 7.58 -26.95 -19.43
C SER A 324 6.49 -27.56 -20.31
N LYS A 325 6.25 -28.87 -20.15
CA LYS A 325 5.17 -29.57 -20.85
C LYS A 325 3.79 -29.03 -20.50
N ASP A 326 3.63 -28.60 -19.25
CA ASP A 326 2.38 -28.02 -18.73
C ASP A 326 2.25 -26.53 -19.06
N LEU A 327 3.25 -25.94 -19.74
CA LEU A 327 3.31 -24.53 -20.16
C LEU A 327 3.18 -23.54 -18.98
N ASP A 328 3.63 -23.92 -17.82
CA ASP A 328 3.57 -23.14 -16.59
C ASP A 328 4.93 -22.66 -16.09
N THR A 329 6.04 -23.13 -16.70
CA THR A 329 7.38 -22.67 -16.36
C THR A 329 8.20 -22.26 -17.59
N VAL A 330 9.08 -21.29 -17.39
CA VAL A 330 10.00 -20.81 -18.43
C VAL A 330 11.38 -20.56 -17.85
N ARG A 331 12.41 -20.99 -18.61
CA ARG A 331 13.81 -20.73 -18.31
C ARG A 331 14.57 -20.39 -19.59
N LEU A 332 15.69 -19.70 -19.45
CA LEU A 332 16.60 -19.41 -20.55
C LEU A 332 17.68 -20.50 -20.65
N GLU A 333 17.87 -21.03 -21.84
CA GLU A 333 18.99 -21.90 -22.20
C GLU A 333 19.79 -21.29 -23.36
N ASP A 334 21.12 -21.32 -23.28
CA ASP A 334 21.98 -20.75 -24.33
C ASP A 334 21.93 -21.60 -25.63
N ASN A 335 21.78 -22.92 -25.50
CA ASN A 335 21.65 -23.86 -26.62
C ASN A 335 20.51 -24.84 -26.34
N PRO A 336 19.26 -24.48 -26.63
CA PRO A 336 18.14 -25.41 -26.47
C PRO A 336 18.28 -26.61 -27.39
N GLU A 337 17.94 -27.80 -26.86
CA GLU A 337 18.02 -29.06 -27.63
C GLU A 337 17.04 -29.12 -28.83
N GLU A 338 15.93 -28.39 -28.75
CA GLU A 338 14.90 -28.31 -29.76
C GLU A 338 14.95 -26.98 -30.52
N GLU A 339 15.14 -27.03 -31.83
CA GLU A 339 14.99 -25.85 -32.69
C GLU A 339 13.51 -25.50 -32.83
N VAL A 340 13.15 -24.31 -32.38
CA VAL A 340 11.79 -23.79 -32.47
C VAL A 340 11.62 -23.07 -33.81
N PRO A 341 10.63 -23.45 -34.66
CA PRO A 341 10.43 -22.81 -35.96
C PRO A 341 10.11 -21.33 -35.80
N ASP A 342 10.67 -20.49 -36.68
CA ASP A 342 10.34 -19.05 -36.68
C ASP A 342 8.90 -18.85 -37.16
N GLY A 343 8.24 -17.85 -36.57
CA GLY A 343 6.87 -17.47 -36.87
C GLY A 343 6.63 -15.97 -36.63
N PRO A 344 5.60 -15.37 -37.20
CA PRO A 344 5.32 -13.95 -37.05
C PRO A 344 5.08 -13.56 -35.58
N GLU A 345 4.50 -14.46 -34.80
CA GLU A 345 4.16 -14.25 -33.40
C GLU A 345 5.35 -14.36 -32.43
N ARG A 346 6.44 -14.97 -32.88
CA ARG A 346 7.60 -15.28 -32.04
C ARG A 346 8.49 -14.06 -31.80
N PHE A 347 8.89 -13.87 -30.57
CA PHE A 347 9.97 -12.95 -30.21
C PHE A 347 11.30 -13.49 -30.73
N SER A 348 11.98 -12.73 -31.57
CA SER A 348 13.27 -13.14 -32.17
C SER A 348 14.49 -12.49 -31.54
N LYS A 349 14.32 -11.39 -30.80
CA LYS A 349 15.41 -10.60 -30.21
C LYS A 349 15.25 -10.35 -28.72
N SER A 350 14.03 -10.17 -28.26
CA SER A 350 13.73 -10.00 -26.84
C SER A 350 13.48 -11.36 -26.21
N VAL A 351 14.18 -11.67 -25.13
CA VAL A 351 14.04 -12.93 -24.38
C VAL A 351 12.73 -12.90 -23.60
N CYS A 352 11.60 -13.00 -24.31
CA CYS A 352 10.25 -12.88 -23.78
C CYS A 352 9.35 -14.00 -24.30
N VAL A 353 8.28 -14.25 -23.56
CA VAL A 353 7.15 -15.11 -23.93
C VAL A 353 5.86 -14.46 -23.41
N LEU A 354 4.76 -14.66 -24.14
CA LEU A 354 3.44 -14.22 -23.71
C LEU A 354 2.64 -15.38 -23.09
N GLY A 355 1.64 -15.00 -22.28
CA GLY A 355 0.58 -15.94 -21.90
C GLY A 355 -0.32 -16.26 -23.09
N ALA A 356 -0.90 -17.47 -23.09
CA ALA A 356 -1.87 -17.89 -24.10
C ALA A 356 -3.23 -17.17 -23.97
N GLN A 357 -3.54 -16.69 -22.77
CA GLN A 357 -4.78 -15.98 -22.47
C GLN A 357 -4.61 -14.48 -22.71
N GLY A 358 -5.35 -13.93 -23.67
CA GLY A 358 -5.47 -12.50 -23.90
C GLY A 358 -6.72 -11.93 -23.19
N PHE A 359 -6.64 -10.69 -22.75
CA PHE A 359 -7.69 -9.99 -22.03
C PHE A 359 -8.12 -8.74 -22.78
N THR A 360 -9.44 -8.59 -22.97
CA THR A 360 -10.06 -7.43 -23.62
C THR A 360 -11.08 -6.73 -22.73
N SER A 361 -11.34 -7.29 -21.54
CA SER A 361 -12.30 -6.75 -20.55
C SER A 361 -12.07 -7.40 -19.21
N GLY A 362 -12.67 -6.83 -18.15
CA GLY A 362 -12.73 -7.42 -16.82
C GLY A 362 -11.50 -7.17 -15.95
N ARG A 363 -11.51 -7.84 -14.81
CA ARG A 363 -10.45 -7.77 -13.80
C ARG A 363 -9.80 -9.13 -13.65
N HIS A 364 -8.49 -9.18 -13.71
CA HIS A 364 -7.70 -10.40 -13.72
C HIS A 364 -6.55 -10.30 -12.74
N TYR A 365 -6.21 -11.42 -12.10
CA TYR A 365 -5.08 -11.50 -11.18
C TYR A 365 -4.36 -12.84 -11.39
N TRP A 366 -3.04 -12.82 -11.42
CA TRP A 366 -2.22 -14.03 -11.48
C TRP A 366 -0.92 -13.84 -10.71
N GLU A 367 -0.27 -14.94 -10.38
CA GLU A 367 0.95 -14.95 -9.60
C GLU A 367 2.08 -15.66 -10.33
N VAL A 368 3.28 -15.12 -10.18
CA VAL A 368 4.51 -15.62 -10.80
C VAL A 368 5.56 -15.84 -9.72
N LYS A 369 6.00 -17.08 -9.53
CA LYS A 369 7.13 -17.40 -8.66
C LYS A 369 8.43 -17.04 -9.38
N VAL A 370 9.19 -16.14 -8.80
CA VAL A 370 10.50 -15.68 -9.27
C VAL A 370 11.65 -16.20 -8.42
N GLY A 371 11.37 -16.63 -7.19
CA GLY A 371 12.38 -17.19 -6.28
C GLY A 371 13.60 -16.28 -6.11
N ASP A 372 14.78 -16.87 -6.12
CA ASP A 372 16.03 -16.16 -5.92
C ASP A 372 16.66 -15.60 -7.20
N LYS A 373 15.92 -15.54 -8.29
CA LYS A 373 16.40 -14.97 -9.55
C LYS A 373 17.00 -13.57 -9.37
N THR A 374 18.02 -13.30 -10.15
CA THR A 374 18.74 -12.01 -10.12
C THR A 374 18.30 -11.07 -11.24
N SER A 375 17.55 -11.57 -12.22
CA SER A 375 17.03 -10.82 -13.36
C SER A 375 15.74 -11.43 -13.88
N TRP A 376 14.73 -10.60 -14.12
CA TRP A 376 13.46 -10.97 -14.75
C TRP A 376 12.67 -9.74 -15.16
N ASP A 377 11.72 -9.90 -16.09
CA ASP A 377 10.71 -8.92 -16.46
C ASP A 377 9.33 -9.57 -16.37
N ILE A 378 8.36 -8.88 -15.77
CA ILE A 378 6.97 -9.33 -15.63
C ILE A 378 6.04 -8.16 -15.92
N GLY A 379 4.97 -8.42 -16.65
CA GLY A 379 3.96 -7.42 -16.95
C GLY A 379 2.89 -7.86 -17.89
N VAL A 380 2.38 -6.92 -18.67
CA VAL A 380 1.44 -7.16 -19.77
C VAL A 380 1.94 -6.47 -21.04
N ALA A 381 1.56 -7.01 -22.19
CA ALA A 381 1.89 -6.47 -23.50
C ALA A 381 0.66 -6.46 -24.39
N LYS A 382 0.56 -5.47 -25.28
CA LYS A 382 -0.44 -5.45 -26.35
C LYS A 382 -0.23 -6.59 -27.34
N GLU A 383 -1.29 -7.00 -28.00
CA GLU A 383 -1.20 -7.95 -29.11
C GLU A 383 -0.29 -7.45 -30.24
N SER A 384 -0.38 -6.15 -30.53
CA SER A 384 0.33 -5.48 -31.65
C SER A 384 1.80 -5.16 -31.36
N VAL A 385 2.38 -5.58 -30.21
CA VAL A 385 3.77 -5.25 -29.90
C VAL A 385 4.75 -5.78 -30.92
N ASN A 386 5.81 -5.01 -31.19
CA ASN A 386 6.86 -5.43 -32.10
C ASN A 386 7.71 -6.55 -31.49
N ARG A 387 7.71 -7.72 -32.14
CA ARG A 387 8.38 -8.94 -31.66
C ARG A 387 9.68 -9.25 -32.41
N LYS A 388 9.97 -8.50 -33.49
CA LYS A 388 11.08 -8.78 -34.42
C LYS A 388 12.25 -7.80 -34.35
N GLU A 389 12.06 -6.61 -33.83
CA GLU A 389 13.12 -5.61 -33.72
C GLU A 389 14.13 -5.90 -32.63
N ALA A 390 15.42 -5.56 -32.91
CA ALA A 390 16.56 -5.86 -32.05
C ALA A 390 16.58 -5.04 -30.74
N LYS A 391 15.81 -3.97 -30.65
CA LYS A 391 15.81 -3.04 -29.51
C LYS A 391 14.42 -2.50 -29.25
N VAL A 392 13.50 -3.38 -28.81
CA VAL A 392 12.21 -2.92 -28.33
C VAL A 392 12.41 -2.40 -26.92
N THR A 393 12.24 -1.09 -26.74
CA THR A 393 12.20 -0.52 -25.39
C THR A 393 10.85 -0.87 -24.77
N VAL A 394 10.88 -1.65 -23.71
CA VAL A 394 9.69 -1.98 -22.91
C VAL A 394 9.23 -0.72 -22.19
N LYS A 395 8.08 -0.15 -22.59
CA LYS A 395 7.44 1.03 -22.00
C LYS A 395 6.01 1.17 -22.52
N PRO A 396 5.12 1.91 -21.84
CA PRO A 396 3.71 2.06 -22.22
C PRO A 396 3.48 2.53 -23.65
N SER A 397 4.25 3.52 -24.13
CA SER A 397 4.13 4.01 -25.51
C SER A 397 4.45 2.97 -26.60
N ASN A 398 5.10 1.87 -26.24
CA ASN A 398 5.39 0.74 -27.12
C ASN A 398 4.49 -0.48 -26.84
N GLY A 399 3.47 -0.29 -26.00
CA GLY A 399 2.48 -1.33 -25.68
C GLY A 399 2.90 -2.30 -24.55
N PHE A 400 3.80 -1.89 -23.65
CA PHE A 400 4.25 -2.73 -22.55
C PHE A 400 4.08 -2.00 -21.20
N TRP A 401 3.53 -2.69 -20.23
CA TRP A 401 3.44 -2.24 -18.83
C TRP A 401 4.08 -3.30 -17.96
N ALA A 402 5.35 -3.09 -17.61
CA ALA A 402 6.15 -4.11 -16.93
C ALA A 402 7.07 -3.52 -15.86
N ILE A 403 7.39 -4.36 -14.89
CA ILE A 403 8.46 -4.14 -13.93
C ILE A 403 9.59 -5.13 -14.18
N TRP A 404 10.80 -4.80 -13.76
CA TRP A 404 11.93 -5.69 -13.87
C TRP A 404 12.83 -5.70 -12.64
N LEU A 405 13.55 -6.79 -12.48
CA LEU A 405 14.67 -6.94 -11.58
C LEU A 405 15.98 -7.06 -12.40
N ARG A 406 17.03 -6.40 -11.94
CA ARG A 406 18.40 -6.55 -12.44
C ARG A 406 19.39 -6.61 -11.28
N ASN A 407 20.49 -7.30 -11.49
CA ASN A 407 21.61 -7.43 -10.53
C ASN A 407 21.15 -7.94 -9.13
N GLY A 408 20.00 -8.59 -9.02
CA GLY A 408 19.47 -9.15 -7.78
C GLY A 408 18.81 -8.17 -6.81
N ASN A 409 18.97 -6.85 -7.03
CA ASN A 409 18.51 -5.82 -6.09
C ASN A 409 17.99 -4.51 -6.73
N GLU A 410 18.11 -4.36 -8.04
CA GLU A 410 17.60 -3.18 -8.73
C GLU A 410 16.22 -3.47 -9.33
N TYR A 411 15.18 -2.85 -8.79
CA TYR A 411 13.80 -2.95 -9.30
C TYR A 411 13.40 -1.65 -9.97
N LYS A 412 12.79 -1.74 -11.15
CA LYS A 412 12.23 -0.56 -11.84
C LYS A 412 10.88 -0.87 -12.48
N ALA A 413 10.00 0.12 -12.47
CA ALA A 413 8.87 0.18 -13.39
C ALA A 413 9.32 0.83 -14.70
N LEU A 414 8.99 0.17 -15.80
CA LEU A 414 9.38 0.61 -17.15
C LEU A 414 8.41 1.65 -17.71
N ASP A 415 8.25 2.73 -16.98
CA ASP A 415 7.43 3.89 -17.33
C ASP A 415 8.20 4.92 -18.17
N SER A 416 7.62 6.07 -18.47
CA SER A 416 8.23 7.18 -19.21
C SER A 416 8.23 8.46 -18.37
N PRO A 417 9.32 8.77 -17.66
CA PRO A 417 10.60 8.06 -17.47
C PRO A 417 10.45 6.82 -16.55
N SER A 418 11.39 5.87 -16.64
CA SER A 418 11.42 4.69 -15.75
C SER A 418 11.55 5.10 -14.28
N LYS A 419 10.85 4.40 -13.40
CA LYS A 419 10.81 4.71 -11.95
C LYS A 419 11.53 3.63 -11.15
N GLN A 420 12.42 4.04 -10.26
CA GLN A 420 13.06 3.14 -9.31
C GLN A 420 12.03 2.66 -8.29
N LEU A 421 12.06 1.35 -7.97
CA LEU A 421 11.16 0.72 -7.01
C LEU A 421 11.96 0.22 -5.81
N TYR A 422 11.32 0.24 -4.65
CA TYR A 422 11.92 -0.17 -3.37
C TYR A 422 10.96 -1.12 -2.64
N PRO A 423 10.87 -2.41 -3.06
CA PRO A 423 10.07 -3.40 -2.32
C PRO A 423 10.59 -3.52 -0.87
N LYS A 424 9.71 -3.68 0.10
CA LYS A 424 10.09 -3.81 1.52
C LYS A 424 10.92 -5.06 1.80
N VAL A 425 10.61 -6.13 1.08
CA VAL A 425 11.31 -7.42 1.08
C VAL A 425 11.54 -7.83 -0.37
N LYS A 426 12.57 -8.65 -0.65
CA LYS A 426 12.76 -9.24 -1.98
C LYS A 426 11.58 -10.18 -2.29
N PRO A 427 10.71 -9.85 -3.25
CA PRO A 427 9.58 -10.70 -3.58
C PRO A 427 10.04 -12.08 -4.09
N GLN A 428 9.51 -13.15 -3.51
CA GLN A 428 9.68 -14.52 -4.01
C GLN A 428 8.61 -14.86 -5.05
N LYS A 429 7.45 -14.16 -4.96
CA LYS A 429 6.35 -14.24 -5.89
C LYS A 429 5.86 -12.84 -6.22
N VAL A 430 5.52 -12.60 -7.47
CA VAL A 430 4.97 -11.34 -7.95
C VAL A 430 3.53 -11.57 -8.38
N GLY A 431 2.60 -10.84 -7.75
CA GLY A 431 1.20 -10.77 -8.17
C GLY A 431 1.02 -9.67 -9.21
N VAL A 432 0.28 -9.97 -10.27
CA VAL A 432 -0.08 -9.01 -11.31
C VAL A 432 -1.60 -8.87 -11.36
N TYR A 433 -2.08 -7.66 -11.23
CA TYR A 433 -3.49 -7.30 -11.31
C TYR A 433 -3.73 -6.44 -12.54
N LEU A 434 -4.67 -6.83 -13.37
CA LEU A 434 -5.15 -6.07 -14.52
C LEU A 434 -6.63 -5.71 -14.31
N ASP A 435 -6.95 -4.42 -14.33
CA ASP A 435 -8.32 -3.91 -14.49
C ASP A 435 -8.39 -3.23 -15.86
N TYR A 436 -8.98 -3.95 -16.83
CA TYR A 436 -8.97 -3.51 -18.23
C TYR A 436 -9.77 -2.21 -18.42
N GLU A 437 -10.99 -2.14 -17.88
CA GLU A 437 -11.86 -0.96 -17.98
C GLU A 437 -11.37 0.19 -17.08
N GLY A 438 -10.80 -0.15 -15.92
CA GLY A 438 -10.18 0.83 -15.01
C GLY A 438 -8.84 1.35 -15.51
N GLY A 439 -8.28 0.76 -16.58
CA GLY A 439 -7.01 1.18 -17.17
C GLY A 439 -5.82 0.97 -16.24
N GLN A 440 -5.83 -0.10 -15.42
CA GLN A 440 -4.86 -0.30 -14.35
C GLN A 440 -4.09 -1.61 -14.52
N VAL A 441 -2.76 -1.53 -14.42
CA VAL A 441 -1.88 -2.71 -14.23
C VAL A 441 -1.09 -2.48 -12.94
N SER A 442 -1.29 -3.35 -11.95
CA SER A 442 -0.64 -3.24 -10.65
C SER A 442 0.15 -4.49 -10.28
N PHE A 443 1.24 -4.28 -9.57
CA PHE A 443 2.16 -5.31 -9.13
C PHE A 443 2.22 -5.34 -7.61
N TYR A 444 2.26 -6.56 -7.07
CA TYR A 444 2.26 -6.83 -5.64
C TYR A 444 3.31 -7.89 -5.29
N ASP A 445 3.84 -7.85 -4.10
CA ASP A 445 4.42 -9.03 -3.48
C ASP A 445 3.27 -9.99 -3.15
N ALA A 446 3.21 -11.16 -3.81
CA ALA A 446 2.08 -12.08 -3.68
C ALA A 446 2.03 -12.80 -2.33
N ASP A 447 3.11 -12.83 -1.55
CA ASP A 447 3.14 -13.43 -0.22
C ASP A 447 2.58 -12.48 0.86
N THR A 448 2.77 -11.18 0.71
CA THR A 448 2.34 -10.15 1.70
C THR A 448 1.19 -9.28 1.20
N MET A 449 0.91 -9.28 -0.10
CA MET A 449 0.05 -8.34 -0.82
C MET A 449 0.50 -6.87 -0.72
N ASP A 450 1.78 -6.64 -0.37
CA ASP A 450 2.37 -5.30 -0.41
C ASP A 450 2.41 -4.79 -1.86
N HIS A 451 1.86 -3.60 -2.08
CA HIS A 451 1.84 -2.96 -3.38
C HIS A 451 3.26 -2.53 -3.80
N ILE A 452 3.66 -2.88 -5.03
CA ILE A 452 4.96 -2.54 -5.61
C ILE A 452 4.85 -1.34 -6.55
N PHE A 453 3.95 -1.40 -7.56
CA PHE A 453 3.76 -0.33 -8.52
C PHE A 453 2.41 -0.45 -9.25
N THR A 454 1.90 0.69 -9.74
CA THR A 454 0.71 0.75 -10.60
C THR A 454 0.99 1.61 -11.83
N PHE A 455 0.72 1.06 -13.00
CA PHE A 455 0.53 1.80 -14.25
C PHE A 455 -0.94 2.16 -14.41
N LEU A 456 -1.18 3.36 -14.94
CA LEU A 456 -2.51 3.82 -15.36
C LEU A 456 -2.45 4.24 -16.83
N ASP A 457 -3.31 3.64 -17.66
CA ASP A 457 -3.38 3.89 -19.09
C ASP A 457 -4.80 3.60 -19.62
N ILE A 458 -5.03 3.81 -20.90
CA ILE A 458 -6.28 3.45 -21.59
C ILE A 458 -5.98 2.27 -22.52
N PHE A 459 -6.62 1.13 -22.25
CA PHE A 459 -6.45 -0.07 -23.06
C PHE A 459 -7.50 -0.12 -24.17
N THR A 460 -7.05 -0.37 -25.39
CA THR A 460 -7.90 -0.36 -26.59
C THR A 460 -7.77 -1.63 -27.44
N GLU A 461 -6.85 -2.53 -27.06
CA GLU A 461 -6.60 -3.78 -27.76
C GLU A 461 -6.32 -4.92 -26.77
N CYS A 462 -6.29 -6.16 -27.23
CA CYS A 462 -6.03 -7.31 -26.41
C CYS A 462 -4.68 -7.19 -25.68
N LEU A 463 -4.68 -7.50 -24.38
CA LEU A 463 -3.50 -7.51 -23.51
C LEU A 463 -3.17 -8.94 -23.13
N TYR A 464 -1.90 -9.30 -23.27
CA TYR A 464 -1.37 -10.60 -22.87
C TYR A 464 -0.42 -10.48 -21.69
N PRO A 465 -0.47 -11.39 -20.70
CA PRO A 465 0.59 -11.53 -19.72
C PRO A 465 1.95 -11.69 -20.42
N MET A 466 2.97 -11.02 -19.92
CA MET A 466 4.32 -11.03 -20.48
C MET A 466 5.34 -11.47 -19.45
N PHE A 467 6.24 -12.34 -19.84
CA PHE A 467 7.25 -12.94 -18.98
C PHE A 467 8.62 -12.97 -19.65
N SER A 468 9.66 -12.64 -18.87
CA SER A 468 11.05 -12.84 -19.26
C SER A 468 11.82 -13.38 -18.05
N PRO A 469 12.42 -14.58 -18.13
CA PRO A 469 13.21 -15.13 -17.03
C PRO A 469 14.56 -14.42 -16.84
N GLY A 470 14.85 -13.41 -17.69
CA GLY A 470 16.11 -12.68 -17.68
C GLY A 470 17.29 -13.49 -18.21
N VAL A 471 18.44 -12.83 -18.34
CA VAL A 471 19.69 -13.47 -18.80
C VAL A 471 20.37 -14.21 -17.67
N ASN A 472 20.95 -15.37 -17.96
CA ASN A 472 21.67 -16.19 -16.98
C ASN A 472 23.16 -15.84 -16.99
N LYS A 473 23.54 -14.68 -16.45
CA LYS A 473 24.94 -14.28 -16.31
C LYS A 473 25.62 -15.12 -15.22
N ASN A 474 26.71 -15.76 -15.56
CA ASN A 474 27.55 -16.56 -14.65
C ASN A 474 26.81 -17.72 -13.93
N GLY A 475 25.73 -18.24 -14.48
CA GLY A 475 24.96 -19.34 -13.88
C GLY A 475 24.10 -18.96 -12.67
N LEU A 476 24.01 -17.68 -12.30
CA LEU A 476 23.31 -17.22 -11.10
C LEU A 476 21.80 -16.97 -11.29
N ASN A 477 21.29 -17.11 -12.51
CA ASN A 477 19.88 -16.83 -12.85
C ASN A 477 19.20 -17.98 -13.58
N GLY A 478 19.72 -19.23 -13.43
CA GLY A 478 19.26 -20.42 -14.15
C GLY A 478 17.93 -20.98 -13.69
N GLU A 479 17.46 -20.65 -12.49
CA GLU A 479 16.17 -21.11 -11.97
C GLU A 479 15.00 -20.69 -12.86
N PRO A 480 14.01 -21.60 -13.11
CA PRO A 480 12.85 -21.26 -13.90
C PRO A 480 11.96 -20.23 -13.21
N MET A 481 11.30 -19.42 -14.00
CA MET A 481 10.15 -18.64 -13.59
C MET A 481 8.91 -19.54 -13.70
N CYS A 482 8.07 -19.58 -12.66
CA CYS A 482 6.89 -20.47 -12.63
C CYS A 482 5.60 -19.66 -12.49
N LEU A 483 4.64 -19.92 -13.35
CA LEU A 483 3.27 -19.42 -13.23
C LEU A 483 2.55 -20.27 -12.18
N LEU A 484 1.96 -19.63 -11.19
CA LEU A 484 1.32 -20.36 -10.10
C LEU A 484 -0.13 -20.67 -10.44
N THR A 485 -0.49 -21.95 -10.27
CA THR A 485 -1.89 -22.34 -10.27
C THR A 485 -2.53 -21.83 -8.98
N PRO A 486 -3.69 -21.16 -9.05
CA PRO A 486 -4.43 -20.83 -7.84
C PRO A 486 -4.67 -22.10 -7.03
N LEU A 487 -4.42 -22.07 -5.73
CA LEU A 487 -4.79 -23.15 -4.83
C LEU A 487 -6.31 -23.27 -4.82
N VAL A 488 -6.85 -24.16 -5.65
CA VAL A 488 -8.28 -24.55 -5.69
C VAL A 488 -8.54 -25.67 -4.70
#